data_32cf6b2495e1c7d2811c33a35fd6c663
#
_entry.id   32cf6b2495e1c7d2811c33a35fd6c663
#
_cell.length_a   1.000
_cell.length_b   1.000
_cell.length_c   1.000
_cell.angle_alpha   90.00
_cell.angle_beta   90.00
_cell.angle_gamma   90.00
#
_symmetry.space_group_name_H-M   'P 1'
#
loop_
_entity.id
_entity.type
_entity.pdbx_description
1 polymer ?
#
loop_
_entity_poly.entity_id
_entity_poly.type
_entity_poly.pdbx_seq_one_letter_code
_entity_poly.pdbx_strand_id
1 'polypeptide(L)'
;MNIEIIDYDTYKRLNYDSVFKDYHNDSYRIYGKIVEGNSYAKIAWSSDLLQPQFIEVFPKIFAIGIDQDFAIYDFDLKRRIMYLDLDFLFCEMAIFEKKIRRNGHLVG
;
A
#
# COMPACT_ATOMS: atom_id res chain seq x y z
N MET A 1 -4.20 1.96 12.39
CA MET A 1 -3.00 1.72 11.56
C MET A 1 -2.06 2.90 11.67
N ASN A 2 -0.80 2.64 11.88
CA ASN A 2 0.23 3.67 11.98
C ASN A 2 1.31 3.45 10.94
N ILE A 3 1.81 4.56 10.38
CA ILE A 3 2.93 4.54 9.46
C ILE A 3 4.05 5.40 10.06
N GLU A 4 5.27 4.88 10.05
CA GLU A 4 6.44 5.59 10.53
C GLU A 4 7.42 5.73 9.37
N ILE A 5 7.84 6.95 9.09
CA ILE A 5 8.82 7.21 8.04
C ILE A 5 10.19 6.79 8.55
N ILE A 6 10.90 6.00 7.77
CA ILE A 6 12.22 5.47 8.12
C ILE A 6 13.19 5.72 6.96
N ASP A 7 14.47 5.57 7.23
CA ASP A 7 15.48 5.70 6.17
C ASP A 7 15.63 4.39 5.38
N TYR A 8 16.34 4.47 4.27
CA TYR A 8 16.53 3.34 3.38
C TYR A 8 17.28 2.19 4.06
N ASP A 9 18.29 2.50 4.86
CA ASP A 9 19.07 1.47 5.54
C ASP A 9 18.21 0.69 6.52
N THR A 10 17.36 1.38 7.27
CA THR A 10 16.42 0.75 8.17
C THR A 10 15.42 -0.10 7.41
N TYR A 11 14.87 0.45 6.31
CA TYR A 11 13.94 -0.27 5.44
C TYR A 11 14.54 -1.59 4.94
N LYS A 12 15.77 -1.54 4.46
CA LYS A 12 16.46 -2.74 3.96
C LYS A 12 16.64 -3.80 5.03
N ARG A 13 16.92 -3.37 6.26
CA ARG A 13 17.20 -4.30 7.36
C ARG A 13 15.95 -4.92 7.97
N LEU A 14 14.80 -4.28 7.78
CA LEU A 14 13.55 -4.82 8.30
C LEU A 14 13.18 -6.09 7.56
N ASN A 15 12.95 -7.15 8.32
CA ASN A 15 12.50 -8.42 7.76
C ASN A 15 10.97 -8.46 7.76
N TYR A 16 10.37 -7.42 7.17
CA TYR A 16 8.92 -7.30 7.01
C TYR A 16 8.56 -7.52 5.55
N ASP A 17 7.34 -7.97 5.32
CA ASP A 17 6.82 -8.05 3.96
C ASP A 17 6.61 -6.66 3.38
N SER A 18 6.97 -6.49 2.12
CA SER A 18 6.68 -5.27 1.38
C SER A 18 5.24 -5.31 0.89
N VAL A 19 4.50 -4.22 1.12
CA VAL A 19 3.11 -4.09 0.64
C VAL A 19 3.07 -4.12 -0.88
N PHE A 20 4.00 -3.42 -1.52
CA PHE A 20 4.13 -3.43 -2.97
C PHE A 20 5.30 -4.31 -3.38
N LYS A 21 5.33 -4.69 -4.65
CA LYS A 21 6.47 -5.44 -5.17
C LYS A 21 7.69 -4.53 -5.26
N ASP A 22 8.84 -5.06 -4.88
CA ASP A 22 10.11 -4.33 -4.90
C ASP A 22 10.77 -4.35 -6.27
N TYR A 23 10.03 -4.00 -7.30
CA TYR A 23 10.58 -4.04 -8.66
C TYR A 23 11.57 -2.93 -8.95
N HIS A 24 11.35 -1.77 -8.36
CA HIS A 24 12.06 -0.55 -8.73
C HIS A 24 12.59 0.14 -7.50
N ASN A 25 13.42 -0.57 -6.74
CA ASN A 25 13.99 -0.05 -5.51
C ASN A 25 14.67 1.30 -5.73
N ASP A 26 15.28 1.48 -6.89
CA ASP A 26 16.00 2.70 -7.23
C ASP A 26 15.08 3.89 -7.47
N SER A 27 13.81 3.63 -7.74
CA SER A 27 12.82 4.67 -8.01
C SER A 27 12.18 5.23 -6.77
N TYR A 28 12.23 4.50 -5.66
CA TYR A 28 11.59 4.91 -4.43
C TYR A 28 12.45 5.89 -3.66
N ARG A 29 11.80 6.85 -3.03
CA ARG A 29 12.46 7.91 -2.26
C ARG A 29 12.06 7.95 -0.82
N ILE A 30 10.86 7.47 -0.49
CA ILE A 30 10.29 7.55 0.83
C ILE A 30 9.98 6.14 1.30
N TYR A 31 10.34 5.85 2.53
CA TYR A 31 10.23 4.52 3.09
C TYR A 31 9.47 4.56 4.40
N GLY A 32 8.61 3.58 4.62
CA GLY A 32 7.80 3.55 5.81
C GLY A 32 7.67 2.16 6.42
N LYS A 33 7.49 2.15 7.72
CA LYS A 33 7.14 0.97 8.50
C LYS A 33 5.67 1.10 8.88
N ILE A 34 4.89 0.05 8.62
CA ILE A 34 3.46 0.01 8.92
C ILE A 34 3.26 -0.90 10.13
N VAL A 35 2.47 -0.42 11.09
CA VAL A 35 2.07 -1.20 12.25
C VAL A 35 0.55 -1.26 12.30
N GLU A 36 0.00 -2.48 12.32
CA GLU A 36 -1.42 -2.72 12.47
C GLU A 36 -1.59 -3.81 13.53
N GLY A 37 -1.95 -3.40 14.75
CA GLY A 37 -2.01 -4.32 15.88
C GLY A 37 -0.66 -4.95 16.15
N ASN A 38 -0.58 -6.27 16.07
CA ASN A 38 0.66 -7.02 16.23
C ASN A 38 1.33 -7.38 14.91
N SER A 39 0.84 -6.81 13.81
CA SER A 39 1.34 -7.11 12.48
C SER A 39 2.13 -5.93 11.93
N TYR A 40 3.13 -6.24 11.10
CA TYR A 40 4.06 -5.27 10.56
C TYR A 40 4.22 -5.50 9.06
N ALA A 41 4.40 -4.40 8.33
CA ALA A 41 4.75 -4.45 6.93
C ALA A 41 5.63 -3.24 6.62
N LYS A 42 6.25 -3.22 5.45
CA LYS A 42 6.99 -2.06 5.00
C LYS A 42 6.49 -1.62 3.65
N ILE A 43 6.65 -0.33 3.36
CA ILE A 43 6.15 0.29 2.15
C ILE A 43 7.16 1.32 1.66
N ALA A 44 7.26 1.47 0.35
CA ALA A 44 8.10 2.48 -0.27
C ALA A 44 7.35 3.15 -1.41
N TRP A 45 7.59 4.45 -1.60
CA TRP A 45 6.95 5.20 -2.68
C TRP A 45 7.85 6.36 -3.12
N SER A 46 7.45 7.06 -4.19
CA SER A 46 8.29 8.07 -4.80
C SER A 46 7.78 9.49 -4.63
N SER A 47 6.48 9.69 -4.48
CA SER A 47 5.89 11.03 -4.46
C SER A 47 6.15 11.75 -3.15
N ASP A 48 6.69 12.97 -3.22
CA ASP A 48 6.85 13.84 -2.07
C ASP A 48 5.56 14.59 -1.73
N LEU A 49 4.63 14.66 -2.68
CA LEU A 49 3.42 15.46 -2.56
C LEU A 49 2.22 14.65 -2.10
N LEU A 50 2.25 13.34 -2.28
CA LEU A 50 1.14 12.47 -1.96
C LEU A 50 1.51 11.55 -0.81
N GLN A 51 0.51 11.16 -0.04
CA GLN A 51 0.65 10.19 1.04
C GLN A 51 -0.03 8.89 0.64
N PRO A 52 0.48 7.74 1.07
CA PRO A 52 -0.23 6.49 0.86
C PRO A 52 -1.63 6.56 1.47
N GLN A 53 -2.61 6.06 0.72
CA GLN A 53 -3.99 5.99 1.16
C GLN A 53 -4.29 4.57 1.64
N PHE A 54 -5.00 4.47 2.75
CA PHE A 54 -5.37 3.18 3.35
C PHE A 54 -6.87 3.16 3.59
N ILE A 55 -7.51 2.04 3.24
CA ILE A 55 -8.89 1.82 3.62
C ILE A 55 -9.07 0.36 4.04
N GLU A 56 -9.65 0.16 5.20
CA GLU A 56 -9.95 -1.19 5.69
C GLU A 56 -11.18 -1.71 4.98
N VAL A 57 -11.03 -2.74 4.16
CA VAL A 57 -12.12 -3.32 3.38
C VAL A 57 -12.76 -4.50 4.10
N PHE A 58 -11.99 -5.21 4.90
CA PHE A 58 -12.44 -6.23 5.84
C PHE A 58 -11.57 -6.13 7.08
N PRO A 59 -11.95 -6.72 8.22
CA PRO A 59 -11.10 -6.68 9.41
C PRO A 59 -9.67 -7.14 9.08
N LYS A 60 -8.70 -6.27 9.32
CA LYS A 60 -7.26 -6.50 9.09
C LYS A 60 -6.86 -6.60 7.62
N ILE A 61 -7.77 -6.36 6.68
CA ILE A 61 -7.46 -6.37 5.25
C ILE A 61 -7.62 -4.95 4.72
N PHE A 62 -6.53 -4.40 4.19
CA PHE A 62 -6.48 -3.00 3.75
C PHE A 62 -6.18 -2.90 2.27
N ALA A 63 -6.91 -1.99 1.61
CA ALA A 63 -6.53 -1.50 0.28
C ALA A 63 -5.58 -0.33 0.48
N ILE A 64 -4.45 -0.35 -0.22
CA ILE A 64 -3.37 0.61 -0.06
C ILE A 64 -2.95 1.11 -1.43
N GLY A 65 -2.90 2.43 -1.60
CA GLY A 65 -2.53 3.02 -2.88
C GLY A 65 -1.68 4.26 -2.74
N ILE A 66 -0.69 4.40 -3.62
CA ILE A 66 0.15 5.58 -3.77
C ILE A 66 0.85 5.50 -5.13
N ASP A 67 1.03 6.64 -5.79
CA ASP A 67 1.69 6.72 -7.10
C ASP A 67 0.97 5.81 -8.11
N GLN A 68 1.68 4.84 -8.67
CA GLN A 68 1.10 3.87 -9.62
C GLN A 68 0.92 2.50 -8.99
N ASP A 69 1.09 2.40 -7.69
CA ASP A 69 1.01 1.13 -6.97
C ASP A 69 -0.29 1.03 -6.19
N PHE A 70 -0.94 -0.12 -6.28
CA PHE A 70 -2.12 -0.44 -5.50
C PHE A 70 -2.04 -1.88 -5.06
N ALA A 71 -2.34 -2.12 -3.78
CA ALA A 71 -2.31 -3.48 -3.24
C ALA A 71 -3.43 -3.68 -2.23
N ILE A 72 -3.83 -4.93 -2.07
CA ILE A 72 -4.66 -5.36 -0.96
C ILE A 72 -3.81 -6.28 -0.10
N TYR A 73 -3.68 -5.93 1.16
CA TYR A 73 -2.79 -6.61 2.10
C TYR A 73 -3.56 -7.09 3.32
N ASP A 74 -3.36 -8.36 3.66
CA ASP A 74 -3.97 -9.01 4.82
C ASP A 74 -2.95 -8.99 5.97
N PHE A 75 -3.19 -8.15 6.98
CA PHE A 75 -2.28 -8.03 8.12
C PHE A 75 -2.43 -9.18 9.11
N ASP A 76 -3.53 -9.90 9.06
CA ASP A 76 -3.72 -11.07 9.92
C ASP A 76 -2.91 -12.25 9.41
N LEU A 77 -3.02 -12.54 8.11
CA LEU A 77 -2.25 -13.61 7.47
C LEU A 77 -0.85 -13.14 7.04
N LYS A 78 -0.57 -11.84 7.14
CA LYS A 78 0.71 -11.23 6.81
C LYS A 78 1.11 -11.51 5.36
N ARG A 79 0.18 -11.30 4.45
CA ARG A 79 0.44 -11.53 3.04
C ARG A 79 -0.32 -10.55 2.16
N ARG A 80 0.27 -10.29 1.00
CA ARG A 80 -0.37 -9.49 -0.04
C ARG A 80 -1.36 -10.37 -0.80
N ILE A 81 -2.62 -9.92 -0.85
CA ILE A 81 -3.67 -10.64 -1.58
C ILE A 81 -3.61 -10.29 -3.06
N MET A 82 -3.36 -9.01 -3.37
CA MET A 82 -3.38 -8.52 -4.74
C MET A 82 -2.45 -7.34 -4.88
N TYR A 83 -1.83 -7.21 -6.05
CA TYR A 83 -1.04 -6.04 -6.41
C TYR A 83 -1.37 -5.64 -7.85
N LEU A 84 -1.54 -4.34 -8.08
CA LEU A 84 -1.74 -3.77 -9.40
C LEU A 84 -0.74 -2.65 -9.64
N ASP A 85 -0.12 -2.69 -10.81
CA ASP A 85 0.68 -1.59 -11.33
C ASP A 85 -0.27 -0.78 -12.21
N LEU A 86 -0.64 0.42 -11.74
CA LEU A 86 -1.67 1.22 -12.39
C LEU A 86 -1.10 2.01 -13.56
N ASP A 87 -1.93 2.24 -14.56
CA ASP A 87 -1.57 3.07 -15.71
C ASP A 87 -1.66 4.57 -15.40
N PHE A 88 -2.15 4.92 -14.22
CA PHE A 88 -2.35 6.31 -13.79
C PHE A 88 -1.91 6.46 -12.35
N LEU A 89 -1.66 7.71 -11.95
CA LEU A 89 -1.30 7.98 -10.57
C LEU A 89 -2.49 7.79 -9.65
N PHE A 90 -2.25 7.08 -8.56
CA PHE A 90 -3.25 6.89 -7.53
C PHE A 90 -3.26 8.12 -6.63
N CYS A 91 -4.29 8.95 -6.78
CA CYS A 91 -4.38 10.21 -6.06
C CYS A 91 -5.24 10.13 -4.82
N GLU A 92 -6.33 9.35 -4.90
CA GLU A 92 -7.32 9.37 -3.85
C GLU A 92 -8.12 8.07 -3.82
N MET A 93 -8.15 7.44 -2.68
CA MET A 93 -8.87 6.18 -2.47
C MET A 93 -10.36 6.31 -2.75
N ALA A 94 -10.97 7.45 -2.41
CA ALA A 94 -12.39 7.67 -2.63
C ALA A 94 -12.75 7.63 -4.11
N ILE A 95 -11.88 8.19 -4.95
CA ILE A 95 -12.10 8.16 -6.41
C ILE A 95 -12.04 6.73 -6.92
N PHE A 96 -11.06 5.96 -6.44
CA PHE A 96 -10.91 4.56 -6.82
C PHE A 96 -12.14 3.75 -6.41
N GLU A 97 -12.64 3.96 -5.20
CA GLU A 97 -13.86 3.31 -4.73
C GLU A 97 -15.05 3.62 -5.61
N LYS A 98 -15.21 4.89 -5.99
CA LYS A 98 -16.31 5.29 -6.88
C LYS A 98 -16.25 4.59 -8.21
N LYS A 99 -15.07 4.45 -8.79
CA LYS A 99 -14.90 3.74 -10.05
C LYS A 99 -15.28 2.27 -9.92
N ILE A 100 -14.88 1.63 -8.86
CA ILE A 100 -15.22 0.24 -8.58
C ILE A 100 -16.73 0.09 -8.41
N ARG A 101 -17.37 0.99 -7.67
CA ARG A 101 -18.81 0.95 -7.42
C ARG A 101 -19.64 1.26 -8.67
N ARG A 102 -19.15 2.14 -9.53
CA ARG A 102 -19.84 2.44 -10.80
C ARG A 102 -19.88 1.21 -11.68
N ASN A 103 -18.80 0.44 -11.66
CA ASN A 103 -18.71 -0.85 -12.33
C ASN A 103 -19.03 -1.97 -11.36
N GLY A 104 -19.90 -1.68 -10.39
CA GLY A 104 -20.04 -2.46 -9.17
C GLY A 104 -20.48 -3.88 -9.35
N HIS A 105 -21.23 -4.15 -10.39
CA HIS A 105 -21.57 -5.52 -10.71
C HIS A 105 -20.34 -6.36 -11.06
N LEU A 106 -19.21 -5.71 -11.34
CA LEU A 106 -17.94 -6.41 -11.52
C LEU A 106 -17.36 -6.85 -10.19
N VAL A 107 -17.74 -6.16 -9.14
CA VAL A 107 -17.21 -6.37 -7.82
C VAL A 107 -18.21 -7.05 -6.92
N GLY A 108 -19.45 -6.71 -7.17
CA GLY A 108 -20.58 -7.21 -6.38
C GLY A 108 -21.00 -8.58 -6.77
#